data_e3101700330a682938a5e35170d312a6
#
_entry.id   e3101700330a682938a5e35170d312a6
#
_cell.length_a   1.000
_cell.length_b   1.000
_cell.length_c   1.000
_cell.angle_alpha   90.00
_cell.angle_beta   90.00
_cell.angle_gamma   90.00
#
_symmetry.space_group_name_H-M   'P 1'
#
loop_
_entity.id
_entity.type
_entity.pdbx_description
1 polymer ?
#
loop_
_entity_poly.entity_id
_entity_poly.type
_entity_poly.pdbx_seq_one_letter_code
_entity_poly.pdbx_strand_id
1 'polypeptide(L)'
;YTKDEEGNLIIDEEEAKIVRRIFREYLEGASFRDIASGLERDKIKIGGKRYKWHLSTVQGILQNEKYMGDALLQKTITTDFIEKTRIKNDGSVPQYYVKDSQEPIIPRDIFTQVQEEMVRRANLFSGEGIKRNEFTPANTHFQVFAPVQSAAIFTAELPGIIEVSILSYGVAVQG
;
A
#
# COMPACT_ATOMS: atom_id res chain seq x y z
N TYR A 1 5.56 -9.17 6.85
CA TYR A 1 6.01 -10.27 5.98
C TYR A 1 7.47 -10.60 6.23
N THR A 2 7.79 -11.88 6.25
CA THR A 2 9.15 -12.40 6.22
C THR A 2 9.40 -13.13 4.90
N LYS A 3 10.65 -13.52 4.62
CA LYS A 3 11.00 -14.34 3.46
C LYS A 3 11.24 -15.78 3.89
N ASP A 4 10.71 -16.71 3.12
CA ASP A 4 11.06 -18.13 3.24
C ASP A 4 12.44 -18.42 2.63
N GLU A 5 12.86 -19.69 2.65
CA GLU A 5 14.14 -20.14 2.09
C GLU A 5 14.22 -19.96 0.55
N GLU A 6 13.07 -19.94 -0.12
CA GLU A 6 12.94 -19.78 -1.56
C GLU A 6 12.84 -18.29 -1.96
N GLY A 7 12.73 -17.39 -0.97
CA GLY A 7 12.63 -15.94 -1.18
C GLY A 7 11.20 -15.41 -1.35
N ASN A 8 10.16 -16.26 -1.21
CA ASN A 8 8.78 -15.85 -1.25
C ASN A 8 8.40 -15.09 0.02
N LEU A 9 7.41 -14.21 -0.09
CA LEU A 9 6.90 -13.45 1.06
C LEU A 9 5.85 -14.30 1.78
N ILE A 10 6.12 -14.65 3.03
CA ILE A 10 5.19 -15.31 3.94
C ILE A 10 4.71 -14.35 5.03
N ILE A 11 3.49 -14.58 5.53
CA ILE A 11 2.91 -13.75 6.58
C ILE A 11 3.62 -14.05 7.91
N ASP A 12 4.11 -13.01 8.57
CA ASP A 12 4.46 -13.03 9.99
C ASP A 12 3.22 -12.66 10.78
N GLU A 13 2.64 -13.61 11.50
CA GLU A 13 1.36 -13.41 12.19
C GLU A 13 1.45 -12.37 13.31
N GLU A 14 2.57 -12.21 13.98
CA GLU A 14 2.72 -11.20 15.02
C GLU A 14 2.72 -9.79 14.43
N GLU A 15 3.46 -9.58 13.33
CA GLU A 15 3.43 -8.32 12.62
C GLU A 15 2.08 -8.08 11.90
N ALA A 16 1.45 -9.14 11.39
CA ALA A 16 0.15 -9.07 10.73
C ALA A 16 -0.97 -8.60 11.68
N LYS A 17 -0.95 -9.03 12.95
CA LYS A 17 -1.88 -8.54 13.99
C LYS A 17 -1.80 -7.03 14.15
N ILE A 18 -0.58 -6.47 14.13
CA ILE A 18 -0.35 -5.03 14.25
C ILE A 18 -0.92 -4.30 13.03
N VAL A 19 -0.67 -4.82 11.83
CA VAL A 19 -1.20 -4.25 10.58
C VAL A 19 -2.73 -4.25 10.60
N ARG A 20 -3.36 -5.40 10.90
CA ARG A 20 -4.82 -5.53 11.00
C ARG A 20 -5.41 -4.55 12.03
N ARG A 21 -4.74 -4.35 13.16
CA ARG A 21 -5.14 -3.37 14.18
C ARG A 21 -5.10 -1.95 13.65
N ILE A 22 -4.04 -1.54 12.95
CA ILE A 22 -3.88 -0.20 12.37
C ILE A 22 -5.01 0.09 11.38
N PHE A 23 -5.34 -0.85 10.49
CA PHE A 23 -6.41 -0.71 9.53
C PHE A 23 -7.78 -0.59 10.21
N ARG A 24 -8.06 -1.41 11.22
CA ARG A 24 -9.30 -1.38 11.99
C ARG A 24 -9.46 -0.04 12.72
N GLU A 25 -8.47 0.38 13.53
CA GLU A 25 -8.54 1.64 14.29
C GLU A 25 -8.75 2.84 13.37
N TYR A 26 -8.13 2.83 12.18
CA TYR A 26 -8.32 3.90 11.21
C TYR A 26 -9.76 3.97 10.69
N LEU A 27 -10.39 2.85 10.35
CA LEU A 27 -11.79 2.79 9.93
C LEU A 27 -12.77 3.12 11.08
N GLU A 28 -12.39 2.82 12.32
CA GLU A 28 -13.14 3.21 13.53
C GLU A 28 -13.07 4.73 13.80
N GLY A 29 -12.29 5.48 13.03
CA GLY A 29 -12.24 6.95 13.09
C GLY A 29 -10.98 7.53 13.72
N ALA A 30 -10.05 6.70 14.22
CA ALA A 30 -8.81 7.17 14.81
C ALA A 30 -7.96 7.96 13.81
N SER A 31 -7.25 8.99 14.29
CA SER A 31 -6.24 9.69 13.50
C SER A 31 -4.92 8.93 13.47
N PHE A 32 -4.04 9.25 12.53
CA PHE A 32 -2.69 8.66 12.50
C PHE A 32 -1.93 8.89 13.80
N ARG A 33 -2.18 10.02 14.48
CA ARG A 33 -1.57 10.35 15.77
C ARG A 33 -2.10 9.46 16.88
N ASP A 34 -3.40 9.23 16.93
CA ASP A 34 -4.02 8.42 17.97
C ASP A 34 -3.58 6.96 17.85
N ILE A 35 -3.53 6.44 16.62
CA ILE A 35 -3.00 5.10 16.32
C ILE A 35 -1.54 4.98 16.77
N ALA A 36 -0.69 5.93 16.35
CA ALA A 36 0.73 5.92 16.73
C ALA A 36 0.91 5.95 18.25
N SER A 37 0.18 6.84 18.95
CA SER A 37 0.23 6.95 20.42
C SER A 37 -0.31 5.70 21.11
N GLY A 38 -1.35 5.06 20.55
CA GLY A 38 -1.88 3.80 21.05
C GLY A 38 -0.85 2.68 20.98
N LEU A 39 -0.18 2.53 19.85
CA LEU A 39 0.86 1.53 19.64
C LEU A 39 2.09 1.75 20.55
N GLU A 40 2.48 3.02 20.77
CA GLU A 40 3.56 3.37 21.69
C GLU A 40 3.19 3.03 23.14
N ARG A 41 1.97 3.40 23.57
CA ARG A 41 1.47 3.10 24.92
C ARG A 41 1.44 1.60 25.20
N ASP A 42 1.07 0.81 24.22
CA ASP A 42 1.02 -0.64 24.31
C ASP A 42 2.39 -1.30 24.12
N LYS A 43 3.46 -0.49 24.01
CA LYS A 43 4.86 -0.91 23.85
C LYS A 43 5.06 -1.86 22.65
N ILE A 44 4.32 -1.63 21.57
CA ILE A 44 4.48 -2.39 20.33
C ILE A 44 5.69 -1.86 19.57
N LYS A 45 6.61 -2.77 19.22
CA LYS A 45 7.84 -2.41 18.51
C LYS A 45 7.63 -2.39 17.00
N ILE A 46 8.27 -1.45 16.32
CA ILE A 46 8.38 -1.43 14.86
C ILE A 46 9.57 -2.31 14.46
N GLY A 47 9.33 -3.35 13.66
CA GLY A 47 10.37 -4.26 13.19
C GLY A 47 11.23 -4.83 14.32
N GLY A 48 10.62 -5.09 15.47
CA GLY A 48 11.27 -5.65 16.67
C GLY A 48 12.26 -4.73 17.39
N LYS A 49 12.48 -3.48 16.95
CA LYS A 49 13.59 -2.65 17.44
C LYS A 49 13.18 -1.38 18.18
N ARG A 50 12.19 -0.63 17.68
CA ARG A 50 11.84 0.72 18.16
C ARG A 50 10.41 0.76 18.67
N TYR A 51 10.17 1.50 19.75
CA TYR A 51 8.82 1.75 20.29
C TYR A 51 8.18 3.03 19.73
N LYS A 52 8.99 3.94 19.15
CA LYS A 52 8.48 5.23 18.66
C LYS A 52 7.85 5.06 17.29
N TRP A 53 6.56 5.41 17.21
CA TRP A 53 5.76 5.38 15.99
C TRP A 53 5.63 6.79 15.41
N HIS A 54 6.02 6.96 14.14
CA HIS A 54 5.83 8.21 13.42
C HIS A 54 4.52 8.16 12.62
N LEU A 55 3.87 9.34 12.48
CA LEU A 55 2.65 9.47 11.68
C LEU A 55 2.85 8.96 10.25
N SER A 56 4.00 9.29 9.65
CA SER A 56 4.38 8.83 8.32
C SER A 56 4.51 7.31 8.20
N THR A 57 4.90 6.63 9.28
CA THR A 57 4.96 5.16 9.31
C THR A 57 3.57 4.55 9.29
N VAL A 58 2.65 5.06 10.11
CA VAL A 58 1.24 4.62 10.12
C VAL A 58 0.61 4.85 8.75
N GLN A 59 0.79 6.06 8.18
CA GLN A 59 0.31 6.40 6.86
C GLN A 59 0.89 5.48 5.77
N GLY A 60 2.21 5.24 5.82
CA GLY A 60 2.88 4.34 4.87
C GLY A 60 2.38 2.89 4.94
N ILE A 61 2.02 2.41 6.15
CA ILE A 61 1.40 1.09 6.32
C ILE A 61 0.02 1.05 5.66
N LEU A 62 -0.83 2.05 5.91
CA LEU A 62 -2.17 2.12 5.34
C LEU A 62 -2.20 2.26 3.81
N GLN A 63 -1.12 2.79 3.21
CA GLN A 63 -0.99 2.99 1.76
C GLN A 63 -0.23 1.88 1.03
N ASN A 64 0.29 0.89 1.75
CA ASN A 64 1.13 -0.13 1.15
C ASN A 64 0.29 -1.24 0.53
N GLU A 65 0.25 -1.30 -0.80
CA GLU A 65 -0.49 -2.29 -1.58
C GLU A 65 -0.09 -3.74 -1.28
N LYS A 66 1.09 -3.96 -0.73
CA LYS A 66 1.53 -5.32 -0.37
C LYS A 66 0.63 -5.99 0.66
N TYR A 67 -0.02 -5.20 1.51
CA TYR A 67 -0.90 -5.77 2.53
C TYR A 67 -2.22 -6.34 1.97
N MET A 68 -2.62 -5.92 0.78
CA MET A 68 -3.76 -6.53 0.07
C MET A 68 -3.34 -7.62 -0.93
N GLY A 69 -2.06 -8.01 -0.94
CA GLY A 69 -1.54 -9.08 -1.78
C GLY A 69 -0.91 -8.64 -3.09
N ASP A 70 -0.95 -7.36 -3.43
CA ASP A 70 -0.42 -6.83 -4.69
C ASP A 70 1.02 -6.32 -4.54
N ALA A 71 1.71 -6.11 -5.65
CA ALA A 71 3.03 -5.52 -5.65
C ALA A 71 3.22 -4.52 -6.79
N LEU A 72 3.62 -3.30 -6.45
CA LEU A 72 4.09 -2.32 -7.42
C LEU A 72 5.62 -2.37 -7.49
N LEU A 73 6.13 -2.80 -8.63
CA LEU A 73 7.55 -2.93 -8.90
C LEU A 73 8.11 -1.64 -9.51
N GLN A 74 9.41 -1.44 -9.40
CA GLN A 74 10.14 -0.26 -9.93
C GLN A 74 9.65 1.08 -9.37
N LYS A 75 9.26 1.13 -8.10
CA LYS A 75 8.94 2.38 -7.39
C LYS A 75 10.14 3.34 -7.32
N THR A 76 11.35 2.81 -7.39
CA THR A 76 12.60 3.58 -7.36
C THR A 76 13.52 3.11 -8.46
N ILE A 77 14.30 4.05 -9.00
CA ILE A 77 15.35 3.79 -10.00
C ILE A 77 16.71 4.22 -9.45
N THR A 78 17.77 3.53 -9.88
CA THR A 78 19.14 3.93 -9.59
C THR A 78 19.62 4.78 -10.75
N THR A 79 19.90 6.04 -10.51
CA THR A 79 20.30 7.01 -11.55
C THR A 79 21.78 6.97 -11.84
N ASP A 80 22.60 6.66 -10.84
CA ASP A 80 24.04 6.55 -11.00
C ASP A 80 24.52 5.18 -10.52
N PHE A 81 25.24 4.50 -11.41
CA PHE A 81 25.83 3.19 -11.14
C PHE A 81 27.02 3.27 -10.18
N ILE A 82 27.71 4.42 -10.17
CA ILE A 82 28.91 4.66 -9.36
C ILE A 82 28.51 5.07 -7.95
N GLU A 83 27.63 6.07 -7.83
CA GLU A 83 27.17 6.62 -6.53
C GLU A 83 26.00 5.84 -5.93
N LYS A 84 25.39 4.92 -6.69
CA LYS A 84 24.22 4.12 -6.28
C LYS A 84 23.05 4.96 -5.73
N THR A 85 22.93 6.20 -6.23
CA THR A 85 21.84 7.11 -5.81
C THR A 85 20.51 6.58 -6.27
N ARG A 86 19.60 6.35 -5.34
CA ARG A 86 18.22 5.93 -5.60
C ARG A 86 17.29 7.13 -5.55
N ILE A 87 16.53 7.32 -6.62
CA ILE A 87 15.46 8.29 -6.68
C ILE A 87 14.11 7.59 -6.88
N LYS A 88 13.05 8.28 -6.51
CA LYS A 88 11.70 7.80 -6.79
C LYS A 88 11.48 7.79 -8.30
N ASN A 89 10.86 6.73 -8.81
CA ASN A 89 10.48 6.68 -10.22
C ASN A 89 9.34 7.69 -10.47
N ASP A 90 9.60 8.64 -11.33
CA ASP A 90 8.69 9.71 -11.77
C ASP A 90 7.91 9.36 -13.05
N GLY A 91 8.02 8.10 -13.50
CA GLY A 91 7.45 7.62 -14.77
C GLY A 91 8.48 7.52 -15.90
N SER A 92 9.75 7.89 -15.67
CA SER A 92 10.83 7.75 -16.66
C SER A 92 11.14 6.30 -17.00
N VAL A 93 10.85 5.38 -16.08
CA VAL A 93 10.97 3.93 -16.28
C VAL A 93 9.61 3.27 -16.04
N PRO A 94 9.17 2.32 -16.89
CA PRO A 94 7.92 1.62 -16.71
C PRO A 94 7.81 0.98 -15.32
N GLN A 95 6.65 1.14 -14.68
CA GLN A 95 6.31 0.46 -13.43
C GLN A 95 5.42 -0.73 -13.75
N TYR A 96 5.58 -1.81 -12.99
CA TYR A 96 4.80 -3.02 -13.16
C TYR A 96 3.94 -3.25 -11.94
N TYR A 97 2.63 -3.34 -12.13
CA TYR A 97 1.68 -3.70 -11.10
C TYR A 97 1.32 -5.17 -11.22
N VAL A 98 1.63 -5.93 -10.19
CA VAL A 98 1.39 -7.37 -10.11
C VAL A 98 0.28 -7.59 -9.11
N LYS A 99 -0.84 -8.16 -9.56
CA LYS A 99 -1.96 -8.56 -8.69
C LYS A 99 -1.69 -9.93 -8.09
N ASP A 100 -2.17 -10.12 -6.86
CA ASP A 100 -2.11 -11.39 -6.13
C ASP A 100 -0.68 -11.99 -6.10
N SER A 101 0.30 -11.11 -5.89
CA SER A 101 1.72 -11.46 -5.81
C SER A 101 2.07 -12.26 -4.56
N GLN A 102 1.30 -12.08 -3.49
CA GLN A 102 1.49 -12.76 -2.19
C GLN A 102 0.18 -12.88 -1.44
N GLU A 103 0.18 -13.72 -0.40
CA GLU A 103 -0.98 -13.87 0.48
C GLU A 103 -1.34 -12.54 1.16
N PRO A 104 -2.62 -12.07 1.07
CA PRO A 104 -3.03 -10.80 1.65
C PRO A 104 -3.17 -10.87 3.18
N ILE A 105 -2.65 -9.87 3.89
CA ILE A 105 -2.91 -9.66 5.33
C ILE A 105 -4.25 -8.97 5.55
N ILE A 106 -4.61 -8.07 4.64
CA ILE A 106 -5.83 -7.26 4.68
C ILE A 106 -6.67 -7.60 3.44
N PRO A 107 -7.97 -7.89 3.61
CA PRO A 107 -8.87 -8.05 2.48
C PRO A 107 -8.88 -6.82 1.58
N ARG A 108 -9.02 -7.03 0.27
CA ARG A 108 -8.97 -5.96 -0.74
C ARG A 108 -10.04 -4.90 -0.54
N ASP A 109 -11.25 -5.29 -0.12
CA ASP A 109 -12.35 -4.41 0.20
C ASP A 109 -12.03 -3.47 1.37
N ILE A 110 -11.45 -3.98 2.45
CA ILE A 110 -10.99 -3.21 3.61
C ILE A 110 -9.90 -2.22 3.20
N PHE A 111 -8.93 -2.67 2.39
CA PHE A 111 -7.88 -1.79 1.89
C PHE A 111 -8.48 -0.62 1.08
N THR A 112 -9.40 -0.92 0.17
CA THR A 112 -10.09 0.09 -0.65
C THR A 112 -10.86 1.10 0.21
N GLN A 113 -11.64 0.64 1.19
CA GLN A 113 -12.35 1.51 2.13
C GLN A 113 -11.40 2.46 2.87
N VAL A 114 -10.23 1.98 3.28
CA VAL A 114 -9.22 2.83 3.92
C VAL A 114 -8.70 3.91 2.98
N GLN A 115 -8.44 3.58 1.70
CA GLN A 115 -7.99 4.59 0.72
C GLN A 115 -9.07 5.64 0.46
N GLU A 116 -10.33 5.24 0.32
CA GLU A 116 -11.48 6.15 0.18
C GLU A 116 -11.61 7.08 1.39
N GLU A 117 -11.50 6.52 2.60
CA GLU A 117 -11.55 7.30 3.85
C GLU A 117 -10.37 8.28 3.96
N MET A 118 -9.18 7.92 3.50
CA MET A 118 -8.04 8.83 3.45
C MET A 118 -8.31 10.02 2.52
N VAL A 119 -8.86 9.77 1.34
CA VAL A 119 -9.25 10.83 0.39
C VAL A 119 -10.36 11.69 0.98
N ARG A 120 -11.39 11.08 1.59
CA ARG A 120 -12.49 11.80 2.23
C ARG A 120 -11.97 12.75 3.31
N ARG A 121 -11.11 12.26 4.22
CA ARG A 121 -10.52 13.09 5.30
C ARG A 121 -9.65 14.20 4.73
N ALA A 122 -8.82 13.93 3.72
CA ALA A 122 -8.00 14.95 3.08
C ALA A 122 -8.85 16.08 2.48
N ASN A 123 -9.99 15.75 1.85
CA ASN A 123 -10.90 16.72 1.26
C ASN A 123 -11.63 17.57 2.32
N LEU A 124 -11.97 17.00 3.48
CA LEU A 124 -12.58 17.75 4.58
C LEU A 124 -11.65 18.84 5.14
N PHE A 125 -10.34 18.58 5.16
CA PHE A 125 -9.34 19.56 5.59
C PHE A 125 -8.96 20.58 4.51
N SER A 126 -9.45 20.42 3.27
CA SER A 126 -9.22 21.33 2.14
C SER A 126 -10.23 22.48 2.07
N GLY A 127 -11.14 22.61 3.05
CA GLY A 127 -12.06 23.74 3.17
C GLY A 127 -11.31 25.07 3.27
N GLU A 128 -11.81 26.06 2.56
CA GLU A 128 -11.24 27.40 2.33
C GLU A 128 -10.46 27.97 3.53
N GLY A 129 -9.14 28.15 3.36
CA GLY A 129 -8.31 28.95 4.27
C GLY A 129 -7.01 28.34 4.76
N ILE A 130 -6.74 27.07 4.59
CA ILE A 130 -5.44 26.49 4.97
C ILE A 130 -4.60 26.32 3.71
N LYS A 131 -3.53 27.14 3.57
CA LYS A 131 -2.52 26.98 2.53
C LYS A 131 -2.05 25.51 2.56
N ARG A 132 -2.31 24.79 1.47
CA ARG A 132 -1.77 23.46 1.22
C ARG A 132 -0.24 23.55 1.33
N ASN A 133 0.34 22.97 2.37
CA ASN A 133 1.57 22.26 2.14
C ASN A 133 1.15 21.13 1.20
N GLU A 134 1.65 21.17 -0.03
CA GLU A 134 1.30 20.24 -1.08
C GLU A 134 1.47 18.81 -0.58
N PHE A 135 0.40 18.28 0.01
CA PHE A 135 0.24 16.85 0.17
C PHE A 135 -0.08 16.35 -1.23
N THR A 136 0.95 16.25 -2.04
CA THR A 136 0.91 15.40 -3.20
C THR A 136 0.85 13.99 -2.63
N PRO A 137 -0.26 13.26 -2.75
CA PRO A 137 -0.24 11.83 -2.51
C PRO A 137 0.75 11.28 -3.52
N ALA A 138 1.97 11.05 -3.06
CA ALA A 138 3.11 10.65 -3.87
C ALA A 138 2.93 9.26 -4.49
N ASN A 139 1.72 8.78 -4.58
CA ASN A 139 1.31 7.54 -5.25
C ASN A 139 -0.21 7.44 -5.41
N THR A 140 -0.93 8.54 -5.72
CA THR A 140 -2.29 8.39 -6.25
C THR A 140 -2.24 7.95 -7.70
N HIS A 141 -1.59 6.82 -7.96
CA HIS A 141 -1.86 6.03 -9.14
C HIS A 141 -2.89 4.94 -8.85
N PHE A 142 -3.48 5.00 -7.68
CA PHE A 142 -4.69 4.26 -7.37
C PHE A 142 -5.87 5.16 -7.75
N GLN A 143 -6.19 5.22 -9.03
CA GLN A 143 -7.53 5.62 -9.44
C GLN A 143 -8.48 4.61 -8.86
N VAL A 144 -9.29 5.07 -7.91
CA VAL A 144 -10.43 4.34 -7.40
C VAL A 144 -11.27 3.97 -8.61
N PHE A 145 -11.22 2.71 -9.03
CA PHE A 145 -12.24 2.14 -9.87
C PHE A 145 -13.50 2.07 -9.00
N ALA A 146 -14.31 3.12 -9.05
CA ALA A 146 -15.68 3.04 -8.60
C ALA A 146 -16.35 1.88 -9.36
N PRO A 147 -17.10 0.99 -8.70
CA PRO A 147 -17.89 0.01 -9.40
C PRO A 147 -19.01 0.74 -10.12
N VAL A 148 -18.78 1.13 -11.36
CA VAL A 148 -19.86 1.52 -12.26
C VAL A 148 -20.55 0.24 -12.67
N GLN A 149 -21.71 -0.03 -12.08
CA GLN A 149 -22.69 -0.90 -12.70
C GLN A 149 -23.10 -0.27 -14.04
N SER A 150 -22.42 -0.62 -15.09
CA SER A 150 -22.94 -0.72 -16.44
C SER A 150 -21.84 -1.11 -17.40
N ALA A 151 -22.14 -2.11 -18.24
CA ALA A 151 -21.27 -2.65 -19.25
C ALA A 151 -20.83 -1.57 -20.26
N ALA A 152 -19.54 -1.20 -20.20
CA ALA A 152 -18.82 -0.67 -21.34
C ALA A 152 -17.35 -1.03 -21.15
N ILE A 153 -16.83 -1.86 -22.03
CA ILE A 153 -15.40 -2.15 -22.15
C ILE A 153 -14.71 -0.85 -22.52
N PHE A 154 -14.07 -0.21 -21.56
CA PHE A 154 -13.18 0.91 -21.81
C PHE A 154 -11.77 0.48 -21.41
N THR A 155 -11.00 0.00 -22.38
CA THR A 155 -9.56 -0.16 -22.25
C THR A 155 -8.91 1.22 -22.26
N ALA A 156 -8.76 1.81 -21.08
CA ALA A 156 -7.92 2.99 -20.94
C ALA A 156 -6.49 2.53 -20.68
N GLU A 157 -5.68 2.50 -21.73
CA GLU A 157 -4.23 2.40 -21.60
C GLU A 157 -3.72 3.68 -20.95
N LEU A 158 -3.29 3.56 -19.69
CA LEU A 158 -2.56 4.64 -19.02
C LEU A 158 -1.10 4.59 -19.50
N PRO A 159 -0.51 5.70 -19.97
CA PRO A 159 0.85 5.69 -20.44
C PRO A 159 1.82 5.37 -19.31
N GLY A 160 2.56 4.28 -19.43
CA GLY A 160 3.68 3.91 -18.56
C GLY A 160 3.42 2.88 -17.47
N ILE A 161 2.23 2.27 -17.38
CA ILE A 161 1.97 1.15 -16.47
C ILE A 161 1.56 -0.08 -17.26
N ILE A 162 2.28 -1.17 -17.02
CA ILE A 162 1.96 -2.48 -17.58
C ILE A 162 1.35 -3.31 -16.46
N GLU A 163 0.11 -3.74 -16.63
CA GLU A 163 -0.56 -4.67 -15.73
C GLU A 163 -0.14 -6.10 -16.09
N VAL A 164 0.43 -6.81 -15.13
CA VAL A 164 0.82 -8.22 -15.29
C VAL A 164 -0.01 -9.06 -14.33
N SER A 165 -0.84 -9.93 -14.87
CA SER A 165 -1.55 -10.95 -14.09
C SER A 165 -0.72 -12.23 -14.08
N ILE A 166 -0.37 -12.71 -12.90
CA ILE A 166 0.25 -14.03 -12.73
C ILE A 166 -0.88 -15.06 -12.69
N LEU A 167 -1.11 -15.76 -13.80
CA LEU A 167 -1.93 -16.95 -13.79
C LEU A 167 -1.13 -18.07 -13.12
N SER A 168 -1.51 -18.47 -11.92
CA SER A 168 -0.98 -19.69 -11.31
C SER A 168 -1.51 -20.88 -12.09
N TYR A 169 -0.69 -21.46 -12.96
CA TYR A 169 -0.96 -22.75 -13.56
C TYR A 169 -0.85 -23.81 -12.47
N GLY A 170 -1.99 -24.25 -11.97
CA GLY A 170 -2.08 -25.48 -11.20
C GLY A 170 -1.73 -26.63 -12.13
N VAL A 171 -0.53 -27.21 -11.94
CA VAL A 171 -0.17 -28.48 -12.56
C VAL A 171 -1.00 -29.55 -11.88
N ALA A 172 -2.08 -29.98 -12.54
CA ALA A 172 -2.78 -31.22 -12.17
C ALA A 172 -1.88 -32.39 -12.55
N VAL A 173 -1.18 -32.95 -11.59
CA VAL A 173 -0.56 -34.27 -11.73
C VAL A 173 -1.68 -35.29 -11.63
N GLN A 174 -2.13 -35.82 -12.77
CA GLN A 174 -2.88 -37.07 -12.81
C GLN A 174 -1.89 -38.19 -12.69
N GLY A 175 -2.01 -38.96 -11.58
CA GLY A 175 -1.41 -40.26 -11.40
C GLY A 175 -2.29 -41.38 -11.98
#